data_13ea4d96ee1c5bc8e266abe0eca174c5
#
_entry.id   13ea4d96ee1c5bc8e266abe0eca174c5
#
_cell.length_a   1.000
_cell.length_b   1.000
_cell.length_c   1.000
_cell.angle_alpha   90.00
_cell.angle_beta   90.00
_cell.angle_gamma   90.00
#
_symmetry.space_group_name_H-M   'P 1'
#
loop_
_entity.id
_entity.type
_entity.pdbx_description
1 polymer ?
#
loop_
_entity_poly.entity_id
_entity_poly.type
_entity_poly.pdbx_seq_one_letter_code
_entity_poly.pdbx_strand_id
1 'polypeptide(L)'
;DVTQWQRFHLYDDELFDIDMGTKMDKAKMTELNPKVNFVGRANNNNGITARIDKVEGVEPYEAGNMTLSLGGEYLGSCFIQPDVFYTSQNVVVLIPKWKMSFGVKQFISAMIFKESRLYYKAFVDELNRHIKTDFSFLLPVKDDGKPDWSYMEQYMRNMMNVSEKVIENLGMLGL
;
A
#
# COMPACT_ATOMS: atom_id res chain seq x y z
N ASP A 1 -7.14 0.82 22.98
CA ASP A 1 -7.96 2.03 23.10
C ASP A 1 -7.67 2.94 21.90
N VAL A 2 -8.66 3.22 21.06
CA VAL A 2 -8.54 4.06 19.84
C VAL A 2 -9.04 5.50 20.08
N THR A 3 -9.26 5.89 21.31
CA THR A 3 -9.81 7.21 21.68
C THR A 3 -8.83 8.35 21.39
N GLN A 4 -7.55 8.06 21.26
CA GLN A 4 -6.50 9.03 20.94
C GLN A 4 -6.05 8.96 19.46
N TRP A 5 -6.86 8.37 18.58
CA TRP A 5 -6.55 8.31 17.16
C TRP A 5 -7.20 9.47 16.41
N GLN A 6 -6.51 10.02 15.43
CA GLN A 6 -7.00 11.12 14.61
C GLN A 6 -7.03 10.73 13.13
N ARG A 7 -7.85 11.44 12.35
CA ARG A 7 -7.94 11.23 10.90
C ARG A 7 -6.87 12.02 10.17
N PHE A 8 -6.26 11.37 9.20
CA PHE A 8 -5.25 11.93 8.31
C PHE A 8 -5.63 11.67 6.86
N HIS A 9 -5.33 12.61 5.99
CA HIS A 9 -5.41 12.44 4.54
C HIS A 9 -4.10 11.83 4.01
N LEU A 10 -4.18 11.11 2.88
CA LEU A 10 -2.97 10.52 2.28
C LEU A 10 -1.90 11.57 1.94
N TYR A 11 -2.31 12.77 1.56
CA TYR A 11 -1.45 13.87 1.13
C TYR A 11 -0.98 14.79 2.26
N ASP A 12 -1.36 14.53 3.51
CA ASP A 12 -0.92 15.32 4.66
C ASP A 12 0.61 15.40 4.73
N ASP A 13 1.14 16.48 5.30
CA ASP A 13 2.57 16.85 5.21
C ASP A 13 3.52 15.77 5.72
N GLU A 14 3.06 14.93 6.62
CA GLU A 14 3.86 13.85 7.22
C GLU A 14 3.66 12.48 6.57
N LEU A 15 2.89 12.38 5.48
CA LEU A 15 2.53 11.10 4.87
C LEU A 15 3.12 10.91 3.46
N PHE A 16 2.37 11.19 2.42
CA PHE A 16 2.75 10.81 1.06
C PHE A 16 2.56 11.92 0.04
N ASP A 17 3.42 11.91 -0.97
CA ASP A 17 3.06 12.43 -2.28
C ASP A 17 2.30 11.36 -3.04
N ILE A 18 1.20 11.75 -3.72
CA ILE A 18 0.36 10.84 -4.49
C ILE A 18 0.67 11.02 -5.98
N ASP A 19 1.31 10.02 -6.57
CA ASP A 19 1.50 9.94 -8.01
C ASP A 19 0.43 9.04 -8.64
N MET A 20 -0.11 9.45 -9.78
CA MET A 20 -1.20 8.73 -10.44
C MET A 20 -0.76 7.45 -11.18
N GLY A 21 0.51 7.09 -11.08
CA GLY A 21 1.07 5.89 -11.66
C GLY A 21 1.37 5.96 -13.16
N THR A 22 2.00 4.93 -13.69
CA THR A 22 2.34 4.87 -15.13
C THR A 22 1.14 4.57 -16.02
N LYS A 23 0.05 4.06 -15.46
CA LYS A 23 -1.24 3.77 -16.14
C LYS A 23 -1.11 2.91 -17.39
N MET A 24 -0.18 1.98 -17.37
CA MET A 24 0.11 1.12 -18.54
C MET A 24 -0.98 0.07 -18.77
N ASP A 25 -1.10 -0.34 -20.02
CA ASP A 25 -1.91 -1.48 -20.43
C ASP A 25 -1.02 -2.73 -20.54
N LYS A 26 -1.26 -3.73 -19.71
CA LYS A 26 -0.48 -4.97 -19.69
C LYS A 26 -0.44 -5.65 -21.07
N ALA A 27 -1.54 -5.61 -21.82
CA ALA A 27 -1.63 -6.26 -23.13
C ALA A 27 -0.66 -5.68 -24.16
N LYS A 28 -0.10 -4.50 -23.91
CA LYS A 28 0.89 -3.82 -24.77
C LYS A 28 2.32 -3.99 -24.28
N MET A 29 2.53 -4.68 -23.17
CA MET A 29 3.85 -4.89 -22.57
C MET A 29 4.47 -6.18 -23.09
N THR A 30 5.81 -6.21 -23.17
CA THR A 30 6.58 -7.39 -23.56
C THR A 30 7.21 -8.06 -22.34
N GLU A 31 7.48 -9.35 -22.45
CA GLU A 31 8.07 -10.19 -21.41
C GLU A 31 9.28 -10.98 -21.97
N LEU A 32 10.07 -10.37 -22.87
CA LEU A 32 11.23 -11.01 -23.52
C LEU A 32 12.45 -11.07 -22.59
N ASN A 33 12.68 -9.99 -21.81
CA ASN A 33 13.73 -9.88 -20.80
C ASN A 33 13.18 -9.14 -19.57
N PRO A 34 12.25 -9.77 -18.83
CA PRO A 34 11.47 -9.11 -17.80
C PRO A 34 12.33 -8.69 -16.60
N LYS A 35 12.36 -7.40 -16.31
CA LYS A 35 13.14 -6.80 -15.22
C LYS A 35 12.33 -5.96 -14.25
N VAL A 36 11.10 -5.57 -14.60
CA VAL A 36 10.29 -4.64 -13.85
C VAL A 36 8.97 -5.31 -13.46
N ASN A 37 8.56 -5.21 -12.21
CA ASN A 37 7.27 -5.71 -11.76
C ASN A 37 6.14 -4.87 -12.36
N PHE A 38 5.06 -5.51 -12.74
CA PHE A 38 3.85 -4.85 -13.21
C PHE A 38 2.75 -5.01 -12.15
N VAL A 39 2.40 -3.90 -11.51
CA VAL A 39 1.40 -3.88 -10.44
C VAL A 39 0.02 -3.56 -11.04
N GLY A 40 -0.88 -4.50 -10.92
CA GLY A 40 -2.27 -4.37 -11.29
C GLY A 40 -3.20 -4.22 -10.10
N ARG A 41 -4.50 -4.21 -10.37
CA ARG A 41 -5.54 -4.28 -9.35
C ARG A 41 -5.71 -5.73 -8.93
N ALA A 42 -5.01 -6.15 -7.89
CA ALA A 42 -5.05 -7.48 -7.30
C ALA A 42 -4.89 -7.39 -5.77
N ASN A 43 -5.25 -8.44 -5.05
CA ASN A 43 -5.14 -8.50 -3.58
C ASN A 43 -4.15 -9.56 -3.08
N ASN A 44 -3.42 -10.18 -3.98
CA ASN A 44 -2.38 -11.16 -3.70
C ASN A 44 -1.05 -10.72 -4.31
N ASN A 45 0.04 -11.39 -3.94
CA ASN A 45 1.39 -11.17 -4.47
C ASN A 45 1.77 -9.67 -4.55
N ASN A 46 1.44 -8.87 -3.54
CA ASN A 46 1.64 -7.41 -3.49
C ASN A 46 1.03 -6.66 -4.70
N GLY A 47 -0.03 -7.19 -5.31
CA GLY A 47 -0.62 -6.64 -6.52
C GLY A 47 0.18 -6.89 -7.80
N ILE A 48 1.30 -7.61 -7.73
CA ILE A 48 2.16 -7.92 -8.90
C ILE A 48 1.48 -8.97 -9.75
N THR A 49 1.05 -8.59 -10.94
CA THR A 49 0.32 -9.44 -11.89
C THR A 49 1.19 -9.96 -13.02
N ALA A 50 2.36 -9.37 -13.23
CA ALA A 50 3.35 -9.81 -14.20
C ALA A 50 4.74 -9.26 -13.86
N ARG A 51 5.74 -9.76 -14.57
CA ARG A 51 7.06 -9.12 -14.70
C ARG A 51 7.30 -8.83 -16.18
N ILE A 52 7.68 -7.60 -16.49
CA ILE A 52 7.74 -7.10 -17.87
C ILE A 52 9.11 -6.50 -18.19
N ASP A 53 9.34 -6.26 -19.47
CA ASP A 53 10.54 -5.56 -19.94
C ASP A 53 10.51 -4.09 -19.48
N LYS A 54 11.70 -3.48 -19.30
CA LYS A 54 11.79 -2.04 -19.08
C LYS A 54 11.31 -1.32 -20.34
N VAL A 55 10.41 -0.36 -20.18
CA VAL A 55 9.84 0.45 -21.25
C VAL A 55 10.76 1.63 -21.53
N GLU A 56 11.17 1.81 -22.77
CA GLU A 56 12.02 2.92 -23.19
C GLU A 56 11.35 4.28 -22.90
N GLY A 57 12.10 5.20 -22.32
CA GLY A 57 11.61 6.55 -21.97
C GLY A 57 10.68 6.62 -20.77
N VAL A 58 10.40 5.49 -20.09
CA VAL A 58 9.60 5.47 -18.86
C VAL A 58 10.43 4.87 -17.73
N GLU A 59 10.74 5.69 -16.73
CA GLU A 59 11.40 5.20 -15.53
C GLU A 59 10.41 4.50 -14.59
N PRO A 60 10.76 3.30 -14.09
CA PRO A 60 9.93 2.62 -13.10
C PRO A 60 10.01 3.33 -11.74
N TYR A 61 8.99 3.14 -10.93
CA TYR A 61 9.04 3.56 -9.52
C TYR A 61 10.00 2.69 -8.73
N GLU A 62 10.64 3.31 -7.75
CA GLU A 62 11.58 2.64 -6.86
C GLU A 62 10.89 1.68 -5.88
N ALA A 63 11.61 0.63 -5.50
CA ALA A 63 11.22 -0.26 -4.42
C ALA A 63 10.98 0.53 -3.11
N GLY A 64 10.09 0.00 -2.27
CA GLY A 64 9.72 0.63 -0.99
C GLY A 64 8.64 1.69 -1.10
N ASN A 65 8.28 2.18 -2.28
CA ASN A 65 7.05 2.93 -2.49
C ASN A 65 5.84 2.01 -2.33
N MET A 66 4.68 2.60 -2.03
CA MET A 66 3.45 1.85 -1.84
C MET A 66 2.53 2.03 -3.03
N THR A 67 1.72 1.02 -3.31
CA THR A 67 0.68 1.09 -4.35
C THR A 67 -0.69 0.97 -3.72
N LEU A 68 -1.69 1.66 -4.28
CA LEU A 68 -3.08 1.64 -3.83
C LEU A 68 -4.02 1.46 -5.02
N SER A 69 -4.82 0.40 -4.99
CA SER A 69 -5.89 0.16 -5.96
C SER A 69 -7.08 1.05 -5.68
N LEU A 70 -7.46 1.90 -6.65
CA LEU A 70 -8.48 2.92 -6.46
C LEU A 70 -9.90 2.44 -6.75
N GLY A 71 -10.06 1.30 -7.37
CA GLY A 71 -11.38 0.83 -7.78
C GLY A 71 -11.41 -0.64 -8.19
N GLY A 72 -12.60 -1.10 -8.59
CA GLY A 72 -12.85 -2.48 -8.94
C GLY A 72 -12.91 -3.40 -7.72
N GLU A 73 -12.91 -4.70 -7.96
CA GLU A 73 -13.03 -5.74 -6.94
C GLU A 73 -11.99 -5.63 -5.81
N TYR A 74 -10.79 -5.14 -6.15
CA TYR A 74 -9.66 -5.02 -5.22
C TYR A 74 -9.46 -3.60 -4.69
N LEU A 75 -10.49 -2.79 -4.70
CA LEU A 75 -10.49 -1.43 -4.14
C LEU A 75 -9.90 -1.42 -2.72
N GLY A 76 -8.97 -0.52 -2.48
CA GLY A 76 -8.30 -0.35 -1.18
C GLY A 76 -7.11 -1.28 -0.94
N SER A 77 -6.81 -2.24 -1.84
CA SER A 77 -5.60 -3.05 -1.75
C SER A 77 -4.38 -2.15 -1.82
N CYS A 78 -3.60 -2.14 -0.74
CA CYS A 78 -2.45 -1.27 -0.56
C CYS A 78 -1.23 -2.10 -0.18
N PHE A 79 -0.14 -1.99 -0.95
CA PHE A 79 1.04 -2.83 -0.78
C PHE A 79 2.34 -2.03 -0.86
N ILE A 80 3.34 -2.45 -0.09
CA ILE A 80 4.72 -1.98 -0.20
C ILE A 80 5.39 -2.78 -1.30
N GLN A 81 5.95 -2.13 -2.30
CA GLN A 81 6.56 -2.82 -3.43
C GLN A 81 7.98 -3.28 -3.11
N PRO A 82 8.29 -4.57 -3.32
CA PRO A 82 9.59 -5.14 -2.96
C PRO A 82 10.71 -4.82 -3.97
N ASP A 83 10.37 -4.41 -5.19
CA ASP A 83 11.29 -4.18 -6.30
C ASP A 83 10.76 -3.01 -7.16
N VAL A 84 11.51 -2.57 -8.15
CA VAL A 84 11.11 -1.55 -9.11
C VAL A 84 9.86 -1.98 -9.89
N PHE A 85 8.97 -1.03 -10.18
CA PHE A 85 7.68 -1.38 -10.74
C PHE A 85 7.06 -0.31 -11.64
N TYR A 86 6.15 -0.76 -12.49
CA TYR A 86 5.16 0.05 -13.20
C TYR A 86 3.76 -0.28 -12.68
N THR A 87 2.80 0.56 -12.98
CA THR A 87 1.41 0.36 -12.56
C THR A 87 0.44 0.31 -13.74
N SER A 88 -0.61 -0.47 -13.59
CA SER A 88 -1.79 -0.43 -14.45
C SER A 88 -2.65 0.82 -14.17
N GLN A 89 -3.73 0.96 -14.94
CA GLN A 89 -4.75 1.99 -14.68
C GLN A 89 -5.42 1.78 -13.30
N ASN A 90 -5.80 2.88 -12.66
CA ASN A 90 -6.45 2.90 -11.33
C ASN A 90 -5.60 2.27 -10.20
N VAL A 91 -4.30 2.26 -10.36
CA VAL A 91 -3.33 1.99 -9.30
C VAL A 91 -2.43 3.22 -9.16
N VAL A 92 -2.49 3.86 -8.01
CA VAL A 92 -1.65 5.02 -7.69
C VAL A 92 -0.45 4.61 -6.85
N VAL A 93 0.56 5.47 -6.85
CA VAL A 93 1.77 5.29 -6.07
C VAL A 93 1.79 6.29 -4.92
N LEU A 94 1.95 5.79 -3.72
CA LEU A 94 2.15 6.58 -2.51
C LEU A 94 3.65 6.64 -2.22
N ILE A 95 4.23 7.82 -2.39
CA ILE A 95 5.65 8.09 -2.20
C ILE A 95 5.82 8.70 -0.82
N PRO A 96 6.45 8.01 0.15
CA PRO A 96 6.63 8.55 1.49
C PRO A 96 7.43 9.87 1.46
N LYS A 97 6.95 10.90 2.16
CA LYS A 97 7.63 12.20 2.27
C LYS A 97 8.89 12.16 3.13
N TRP A 98 9.11 11.06 3.84
CA TRP A 98 10.29 10.82 4.66
C TRP A 98 10.63 9.32 4.68
N LYS A 99 11.75 8.94 5.28
CA LYS A 99 12.21 7.54 5.37
C LYS A 99 11.34 6.73 6.34
N MET A 100 10.12 6.38 5.93
CA MET A 100 9.25 5.49 6.72
C MET A 100 9.83 4.09 6.80
N SER A 101 9.77 3.50 8.00
CA SER A 101 10.10 2.09 8.19
C SER A 101 9.08 1.16 7.52
N PHE A 102 9.46 -0.09 7.32
CA PHE A 102 8.57 -1.11 6.79
C PHE A 102 7.34 -1.34 7.70
N GLY A 103 7.55 -1.38 9.02
CA GLY A 103 6.47 -1.55 10.00
C GLY A 103 5.46 -0.41 9.96
N VAL A 104 5.91 0.85 9.90
CA VAL A 104 5.02 2.01 9.74
C VAL A 104 4.21 1.91 8.46
N LYS A 105 4.84 1.58 7.33
CA LYS A 105 4.13 1.41 6.04
C LYS A 105 3.09 0.29 6.10
N GLN A 106 3.41 -0.84 6.73
CA GLN A 106 2.46 -1.94 6.90
C GLN A 106 1.26 -1.53 7.75
N PHE A 107 1.49 -0.80 8.83
CA PHE A 107 0.41 -0.29 9.68
C PHE A 107 -0.52 0.63 8.87
N ILE A 108 0.05 1.60 8.16
CA ILE A 108 -0.71 2.53 7.31
C ILE A 108 -1.47 1.77 6.21
N SER A 109 -0.83 0.80 5.54
CA SER A 109 -1.46 -0.05 4.54
C SER A 109 -2.71 -0.75 5.08
N ALA A 110 -2.63 -1.33 6.28
CA ALA A 110 -3.77 -1.98 6.94
C ALA A 110 -4.89 -0.98 7.25
N MET A 111 -4.55 0.23 7.69
CA MET A 111 -5.55 1.27 7.98
C MET A 111 -6.23 1.81 6.72
N ILE A 112 -5.48 2.03 5.64
CA ILE A 112 -6.04 2.39 4.34
C ILE A 112 -7.00 1.31 3.84
N PHE A 113 -6.59 0.05 3.90
CA PHE A 113 -7.41 -1.07 3.48
C PHE A 113 -8.70 -1.16 4.29
N LYS A 114 -8.61 -1.06 5.62
CA LYS A 114 -9.77 -1.08 6.53
C LYS A 114 -10.77 0.03 6.20
N GLU A 115 -10.30 1.27 6.08
CA GLU A 115 -11.15 2.42 5.78
C GLU A 115 -11.81 2.28 4.41
N SER A 116 -11.02 1.87 3.41
CA SER A 116 -11.51 1.68 2.05
C SER A 116 -12.64 0.67 1.97
N ARG A 117 -12.54 -0.44 2.70
CA ARG A 117 -13.55 -1.51 2.69
C ARG A 117 -14.80 -1.19 3.50
N LEU A 118 -14.70 -0.30 4.47
CA LEU A 118 -15.84 0.08 5.32
C LEU A 118 -16.73 1.14 4.65
N TYR A 119 -16.15 2.09 3.94
CA TYR A 119 -16.87 3.29 3.49
C TYR A 119 -16.97 3.45 1.98
N TYR A 120 -16.22 2.68 1.20
CA TYR A 120 -16.22 2.78 -0.27
C TYR A 120 -16.68 1.48 -0.90
N LYS A 121 -17.29 1.60 -2.08
CA LYS A 121 -17.89 0.45 -2.77
C LYS A 121 -17.41 0.38 -4.21
N ALA A 122 -16.79 -0.74 -4.55
CA ALA A 122 -16.36 -1.04 -5.90
C ALA A 122 -17.48 -0.84 -6.93
N PHE A 123 -17.15 -0.20 -8.04
CA PHE A 123 -18.05 0.13 -9.16
C PHE A 123 -19.18 1.12 -8.85
N VAL A 124 -19.30 1.62 -7.63
CA VAL A 124 -20.36 2.55 -7.19
C VAL A 124 -19.75 3.85 -6.68
N ASP A 125 -18.92 3.77 -5.66
CA ASP A 125 -18.26 4.91 -5.05
C ASP A 125 -16.79 4.55 -4.75
N GLU A 126 -15.95 4.77 -5.74
CA GLU A 126 -14.56 4.34 -5.74
C GLU A 126 -13.59 5.43 -5.26
N LEU A 127 -12.43 5.01 -4.74
CA LEU A 127 -11.42 5.89 -4.19
C LEU A 127 -10.85 6.93 -5.17
N ASN A 128 -10.93 6.68 -6.48
CA ASN A 128 -10.41 7.60 -7.49
C ASN A 128 -10.99 9.02 -7.40
N ARG A 129 -12.17 9.18 -6.82
CA ARG A 129 -12.82 10.48 -6.60
C ARG A 129 -12.42 11.13 -5.29
N HIS A 130 -11.86 10.37 -4.36
CA HIS A 130 -11.72 10.74 -2.95
C HIS A 130 -10.28 10.90 -2.46
N ILE A 131 -9.30 10.20 -3.07
CA ILE A 131 -7.93 10.11 -2.54
C ILE A 131 -7.20 11.44 -2.42
N LYS A 132 -7.57 12.45 -3.21
CA LYS A 132 -6.99 13.80 -3.18
C LYS A 132 -7.94 14.85 -2.58
N THR A 133 -9.06 14.44 -2.01
CA THR A 133 -10.08 15.34 -1.48
C THR A 133 -10.46 15.00 -0.03
N ASP A 134 -11.24 13.96 0.18
CA ASP A 134 -11.87 13.66 1.48
C ASP A 134 -11.55 12.26 2.04
N PHE A 135 -10.85 11.40 1.27
CA PHE A 135 -10.39 10.14 1.83
C PHE A 135 -9.45 10.38 3.00
N SER A 136 -9.81 9.82 4.14
CA SER A 136 -9.01 9.90 5.37
C SER A 136 -9.10 8.60 6.13
N PHE A 137 -8.11 8.33 6.96
CA PHE A 137 -8.02 7.13 7.78
C PHE A 137 -7.44 7.46 9.16
N LEU A 138 -7.69 6.59 10.13
CA LEU A 138 -7.28 6.80 11.50
C LEU A 138 -5.83 6.38 11.74
N LEU A 139 -5.06 7.21 12.42
CA LEU A 139 -3.74 6.87 12.96
C LEU A 139 -3.67 7.22 14.45
N PRO A 140 -2.91 6.44 15.24
CA PRO A 140 -2.57 6.80 16.61
C PRO A 140 -1.74 8.07 16.63
N VAL A 141 -2.01 8.95 17.58
CA VAL A 141 -1.30 10.23 17.75
C VAL A 141 -0.67 10.35 19.12
N LYS A 142 0.39 11.16 19.18
CA LYS A 142 0.99 11.66 20.42
C LYS A 142 0.15 12.82 21.00
N ASP A 143 0.55 13.30 22.16
CA ASP A 143 -0.11 14.42 22.85
C ASP A 143 -0.09 15.74 22.02
N ASP A 144 0.88 15.87 21.10
CA ASP A 144 1.00 17.01 20.20
C ASP A 144 0.12 16.89 18.92
N GLY A 145 -0.67 15.82 18.81
CA GLY A 145 -1.54 15.54 17.66
C GLY A 145 -0.84 14.97 16.43
N LYS A 146 0.47 14.76 16.48
CA LYS A 146 1.23 14.13 15.39
C LYS A 146 1.12 12.61 15.44
N PRO A 147 1.24 11.92 14.28
CA PRO A 147 1.21 10.46 14.24
C PRO A 147 2.26 9.83 15.17
N ASP A 148 1.87 8.83 15.92
CA ASP A 148 2.80 8.06 16.78
C ASP A 148 3.49 6.93 15.99
N TRP A 149 4.54 7.30 15.27
CA TRP A 149 5.34 6.37 14.47
C TRP A 149 5.94 5.24 15.30
N SER A 150 6.34 5.53 16.54
CA SER A 150 6.91 4.55 17.44
C SER A 150 5.91 3.50 17.86
N TYR A 151 4.69 3.90 18.15
CA TYR A 151 3.59 2.97 18.44
C TYR A 151 3.31 2.05 17.24
N MET A 152 3.18 2.61 16.03
CA MET A 152 2.91 1.83 14.83
C MET A 152 4.00 0.79 14.55
N GLU A 153 5.26 1.19 14.66
CA GLU A 153 6.41 0.29 14.49
C GLU A 153 6.40 -0.84 15.53
N GLN A 154 6.21 -0.49 16.79
CA GLN A 154 6.16 -1.45 17.90
C GLN A 154 4.99 -2.44 17.74
N TYR A 155 3.82 -1.93 17.37
CA TYR A 155 2.64 -2.74 17.13
C TYR A 155 2.89 -3.78 16.04
N MET A 156 3.40 -3.36 14.88
CA MET A 156 3.70 -4.27 13.78
C MET A 156 4.78 -5.28 14.13
N ARG A 157 5.83 -4.87 14.83
CA ARG A 157 6.87 -5.79 15.32
C ARG A 157 6.30 -6.86 16.24
N ASN A 158 5.42 -6.49 17.16
CA ASN A 158 4.77 -7.44 18.05
C ASN A 158 3.88 -8.42 17.28
N MET A 159 3.12 -7.95 16.29
CA MET A 159 2.29 -8.79 15.44
C MET A 159 3.12 -9.79 14.63
N MET A 160 4.25 -9.37 14.07
CA MET A 160 5.16 -10.25 13.33
C MET A 160 5.76 -11.33 14.23
N ASN A 161 6.24 -10.96 15.41
CA ASN A 161 6.78 -11.91 16.39
C ASN A 161 5.75 -12.96 16.84
N VAL A 162 4.50 -12.56 17.02
CA VAL A 162 3.40 -13.50 17.33
C VAL A 162 3.17 -14.45 16.17
N SER A 163 3.13 -13.93 14.94
CA SER A 163 2.92 -14.75 13.73
C SER A 163 4.05 -15.76 13.52
N GLU A 164 5.30 -15.36 13.70
CA GLU A 164 6.47 -16.24 13.60
C GLU A 164 6.40 -17.39 14.62
N LYS A 165 6.09 -17.09 15.89
CA LYS A 165 5.91 -18.12 16.93
C LYS A 165 4.80 -19.10 16.62
N VAL A 166 3.70 -18.63 16.03
CA VAL A 166 2.60 -19.52 15.62
C VAL A 166 3.05 -20.45 14.50
N ILE A 167 3.78 -19.95 13.51
CA ILE A 167 4.33 -20.75 12.40
C ILE A 167 5.34 -21.78 12.91
N GLU A 168 6.25 -21.40 13.81
CA GLU A 168 7.21 -22.31 14.44
C GLU A 168 6.49 -23.44 15.20
N ASN A 169 5.47 -23.11 15.98
CA ASN A 169 4.69 -24.10 16.72
C ASN A 169 3.96 -25.08 15.79
N LEU A 170 3.39 -24.60 14.68
CA LEU A 170 2.75 -25.43 13.67
C LEU A 170 3.77 -26.34 12.97
N GLY A 171 4.95 -25.83 12.65
CA GLY A 171 6.05 -26.62 12.08
C GLY A 171 6.54 -27.72 13.01
N MET A 172 6.57 -27.49 14.33
CA MET A 172 6.91 -28.51 15.34
C MET A 172 5.84 -29.58 15.48
N LEU A 173 4.59 -29.30 15.13
CA LEU A 173 3.48 -30.27 15.16
C LEU A 173 3.40 -31.12 13.89
N GLY A 174 4.27 -30.88 12.89
CA GLY A 174 4.33 -31.66 11.66
C GLY A 174 3.10 -31.48 10.74
N LEU A 175 2.42 -30.33 10.84
CA LEU A 175 1.27 -29.95 10.02
C LEU A 175 1.73 -29.10 8.84
#